data_e08ee0ca8af62faec24f260c68ecb229
#
_entry.id   e08ee0ca8af62faec24f260c68ecb229
#
_cell.length_a   1.000
_cell.length_b   1.000
_cell.length_c   1.000
_cell.angle_alpha   90.00
_cell.angle_beta   90.00
_cell.angle_gamma   90.00
#
_symmetry.space_group_name_H-M   'P 1'
#
loop_
_entity.id
_entity.type
_entity.pdbx_description
1 polymer ?
#
loop_
_entity_poly.entity_id
_entity_poly.type
_entity_poly.pdbx_seq_one_letter_code
_entity_poly.pdbx_strand_id
1 'polypeptide(L)'
;HYITRLFQLIIEDSVLTQQALLQQHLNKTNPHSARIAFLGPKGSYSHLAARQYAARHFEEFIESGCAKFADIFNQVETGQADYAVVPIENTSSGAINDVYDLLQHTSLSLVGELTIPIDHCVLVSGSTDLSQIETVYSHPQPFQQCSQFLNRYPHWKIEYTESTSAAMEKVAQANSPAVAALGSEAGGALYGLQVLERNLANQTQNITRFVVLARKAINVSDQVPAKTTLLMATGQQAGALVEALLVLRNH
;
A
#
# COMPACT_ATOMS: atom_id res chain seq x y z
N HIS A 1 17.84 23.03 8.30
CA HIS A 1 16.73 22.33 7.63
C HIS A 1 16.95 20.83 7.43
N TYR A 2 18.11 20.37 6.90
CA TYR A 2 18.37 18.93 6.69
C TYR A 2 18.47 18.16 8.01
N ILE A 3 19.25 18.66 8.95
CA ILE A 3 19.46 18.06 10.28
C ILE A 3 18.11 17.95 11.04
N THR A 4 17.31 19.02 11.03
CA THR A 4 15.99 19.03 11.68
C THR A 4 15.07 17.94 11.12
N ARG A 5 15.05 17.79 9.79
CA ARG A 5 14.26 16.75 9.12
C ARG A 5 14.74 15.34 9.47
N LEU A 6 16.07 15.14 9.56
CA LEU A 6 16.65 13.86 9.97
C LEU A 6 16.23 13.49 11.41
N PHE A 7 16.33 14.44 12.35
CA PHE A 7 15.88 14.21 13.73
C PHE A 7 14.40 13.94 13.83
N GLN A 8 13.56 14.67 13.07
CA GLN A 8 12.13 14.40 13.02
C GLN A 8 11.80 12.96 12.57
N LEU A 9 12.46 12.49 11.50
CA LEU A 9 12.29 11.12 11.02
C LEU A 9 12.71 10.07 12.07
N ILE A 10 13.83 10.30 12.76
CA ILE A 10 14.31 9.40 13.81
C ILE A 10 13.31 9.37 14.99
N ILE A 11 12.79 10.50 15.40
CA ILE A 11 11.82 10.60 16.50
C ILE A 11 10.52 9.91 16.11
N GLU A 12 9.98 10.17 14.92
CA GLU A 12 8.76 9.57 14.41
C GLU A 12 8.88 8.03 14.34
N ASP A 13 9.98 7.53 13.81
CA ASP A 13 10.23 6.08 13.75
C ASP A 13 10.38 5.45 15.14
N SER A 14 11.09 6.11 16.05
CA SER A 14 11.23 5.68 17.45
C SER A 14 9.87 5.61 18.16
N VAL A 15 9.03 6.63 18.00
CA VAL A 15 7.68 6.67 18.59
C VAL A 15 6.81 5.54 18.04
N LEU A 16 6.81 5.32 16.73
CA LEU A 16 6.06 4.23 16.11
C LEU A 16 6.52 2.86 16.60
N THR A 17 7.82 2.65 16.75
CA THR A 17 8.39 1.41 17.28
C THR A 17 7.98 1.17 18.73
N GLN A 18 8.05 2.19 19.59
CA GLN A 18 7.62 2.10 21.00
C GLN A 18 6.12 1.83 21.11
N GLN A 19 5.30 2.46 20.28
CA GLN A 19 3.86 2.20 20.23
C GLN A 19 3.56 0.75 19.81
N ALA A 20 4.26 0.22 18.82
CA ALA A 20 4.12 -1.17 18.40
C ALA A 20 4.47 -2.15 19.53
N LEU A 21 5.56 -1.93 20.23
CA LEU A 21 5.98 -2.75 21.39
C LEU A 21 4.96 -2.71 22.53
N LEU A 22 4.44 -1.52 22.84
CA LEU A 22 3.40 -1.37 23.87
C LEU A 22 2.12 -2.13 23.49
N GLN A 23 1.68 -2.01 22.25
CA GLN A 23 0.51 -2.73 21.73
C GLN A 23 0.72 -4.26 21.73
N GLN A 24 1.88 -4.75 21.37
CA GLN A 24 2.23 -6.17 21.45
C GLN A 24 2.14 -6.69 22.88
N HIS A 25 2.69 -5.94 23.83
CA HIS A 25 2.67 -6.31 25.24
C HIS A 25 1.23 -6.37 25.80
N LEU A 26 0.42 -5.35 25.52
CA LEU A 26 -0.98 -5.26 25.98
C LEU A 26 -1.85 -6.39 25.40
N ASN A 27 -1.64 -6.72 24.13
CA ASN A 27 -2.48 -7.70 23.43
C ASN A 27 -1.93 -9.13 23.50
N LYS A 28 -0.79 -9.34 24.12
CA LYS A 28 -0.09 -10.64 24.19
C LYS A 28 0.03 -11.28 22.80
N THR A 29 0.26 -10.46 21.78
CA THR A 29 0.46 -10.95 20.43
C THR A 29 1.81 -11.65 20.33
N ASN A 30 1.85 -12.74 19.55
CA ASN A 30 3.12 -13.43 19.31
C ASN A 30 3.97 -12.58 18.33
N PRO A 31 5.11 -12.00 18.77
CA PRO A 31 5.95 -11.20 17.89
C PRO A 31 6.81 -12.04 16.96
N HIS A 32 6.89 -13.36 17.14
CA HIS A 32 7.88 -14.20 16.46
C HIS A 32 7.51 -14.48 15.01
N SER A 33 6.24 -14.72 14.71
CA SER A 33 5.85 -14.96 13.30
C SER A 33 4.40 -14.57 13.02
N ALA A 34 4.15 -14.11 11.80
CA ALA A 34 2.81 -13.81 11.30
C ALA A 34 2.66 -14.19 9.83
N ARG A 35 1.46 -14.59 9.43
CA ARG A 35 1.07 -14.79 8.02
C ARG A 35 0.23 -13.60 7.59
N ILE A 36 0.67 -12.91 6.55
CA ILE A 36 0.04 -11.66 6.10
C ILE A 36 -0.44 -11.80 4.67
N ALA A 37 -1.74 -11.63 4.47
CA ALA A 37 -2.38 -11.65 3.17
C ALA A 37 -2.50 -10.23 2.60
N PHE A 38 -2.26 -10.07 1.31
CA PHE A 38 -2.30 -8.80 0.58
C PHE A 38 -2.70 -9.02 -0.88
N LEU A 39 -3.09 -7.94 -1.58
CA LEU A 39 -3.47 -7.99 -2.99
C LEU A 39 -2.25 -8.02 -3.91
N GLY A 40 -2.28 -8.90 -4.89
CA GLY A 40 -1.33 -8.94 -6.00
C GLY A 40 -0.04 -9.68 -5.70
N PRO A 41 0.87 -9.68 -6.68
CA PRO A 41 2.16 -10.35 -6.57
C PRO A 41 3.15 -9.53 -5.73
N LYS A 42 4.31 -10.15 -5.47
CA LYS A 42 5.47 -9.46 -4.86
C LYS A 42 5.84 -8.22 -5.68
N GLY A 43 6.21 -7.15 -4.98
CA GLY A 43 6.54 -5.86 -5.60
C GLY A 43 5.35 -4.94 -5.86
N SER A 44 4.10 -5.39 -5.65
CA SER A 44 2.94 -4.50 -5.64
C SER A 44 2.98 -3.53 -4.45
N TYR A 45 2.27 -2.40 -4.53
CA TYR A 45 2.17 -1.47 -3.39
C TYR A 45 1.51 -2.12 -2.17
N SER A 46 0.56 -3.03 -2.35
CA SER A 46 -0.03 -3.81 -1.26
C SER A 46 0.99 -4.74 -0.60
N HIS A 47 1.90 -5.36 -1.38
CA HIS A 47 3.01 -6.12 -0.85
C HIS A 47 3.96 -5.24 -0.03
N LEU A 48 4.31 -4.05 -0.54
CA LEU A 48 5.17 -3.11 0.19
C LEU A 48 4.53 -2.65 1.50
N ALA A 49 3.22 -2.40 1.50
CA ALA A 49 2.46 -2.08 2.70
C ALA A 49 2.48 -3.24 3.72
N ALA A 50 2.25 -4.46 3.26
CA ALA A 50 2.32 -5.67 4.11
C ALA A 50 3.70 -5.83 4.75
N ARG A 51 4.77 -5.68 3.98
CA ARG A 51 6.15 -5.74 4.48
C ARG A 51 6.48 -4.62 5.47
N GLN A 52 6.05 -3.40 5.19
CA GLN A 52 6.29 -2.26 6.08
C GLN A 52 5.58 -2.45 7.43
N TYR A 53 4.36 -2.97 7.42
CA TYR A 53 3.64 -3.31 8.65
C TYR A 53 4.34 -4.46 9.38
N ALA A 54 4.65 -5.55 8.67
CA ALA A 54 5.28 -6.73 9.24
C ALA A 54 6.61 -6.43 9.92
N ALA A 55 7.49 -5.69 9.26
CA ALA A 55 8.82 -5.35 9.76
C ALA A 55 8.81 -4.57 11.10
N ARG A 56 7.70 -3.90 11.42
CA ARG A 56 7.54 -3.17 12.69
C ARG A 56 6.95 -4.01 13.82
N HIS A 57 6.24 -5.11 13.47
CA HIS A 57 5.42 -5.83 14.42
C HIS A 57 5.87 -7.28 14.64
N PHE A 58 6.67 -7.85 13.74
CA PHE A 58 7.03 -9.26 13.77
C PHE A 58 8.52 -9.46 13.45
N GLU A 59 9.13 -10.46 14.07
CA GLU A 59 10.50 -10.87 13.80
C GLU A 59 10.60 -11.58 12.44
N GLU A 60 9.61 -12.45 12.17
CA GLU A 60 9.47 -13.17 10.91
C GLU A 60 8.03 -13.06 10.40
N PHE A 61 7.86 -13.12 9.09
CA PHE A 61 6.52 -13.15 8.50
C PHE A 61 6.49 -13.94 7.20
N ILE A 62 5.32 -14.52 6.94
CA ILE A 62 5.03 -15.28 5.71
C ILE A 62 4.08 -14.43 4.86
N GLU A 63 4.48 -14.20 3.63
CA GLU A 63 3.78 -13.39 2.65
C GLU A 63 2.78 -14.25 1.87
N SER A 64 1.51 -13.80 1.79
CA SER A 64 0.46 -14.46 1.02
C SER A 64 -0.19 -13.46 0.05
N GLY A 65 0.26 -13.47 -1.20
CA GLY A 65 -0.33 -12.67 -2.28
C GLY A 65 -1.62 -13.31 -2.81
N CYS A 66 -2.70 -12.52 -2.88
CA CYS A 66 -4.00 -12.94 -3.36
C CYS A 66 -4.37 -12.20 -4.65
N ALA A 67 -5.14 -12.84 -5.52
CA ALA A 67 -5.60 -12.24 -6.76
C ALA A 67 -6.81 -11.30 -6.55
N LYS A 68 -7.62 -11.53 -5.51
CA LYS A 68 -8.84 -10.78 -5.22
C LYS A 68 -8.91 -10.37 -3.75
N PHE A 69 -9.58 -9.25 -3.47
CA PHE A 69 -9.83 -8.80 -2.10
C PHE A 69 -10.60 -9.83 -1.27
N ALA A 70 -11.62 -10.46 -1.85
CA ALA A 70 -12.39 -11.49 -1.17
C ALA A 70 -11.53 -12.67 -0.66
N ASP A 71 -10.50 -13.06 -1.40
CA ASP A 71 -9.59 -14.14 -1.00
C ASP A 71 -8.77 -13.74 0.22
N ILE A 72 -8.36 -12.45 0.31
CA ILE A 72 -7.62 -11.91 1.45
C ILE A 72 -8.46 -12.01 2.73
N PHE A 73 -9.70 -11.53 2.68
CA PHE A 73 -10.64 -11.60 3.81
C PHE A 73 -10.87 -13.04 4.24
N ASN A 74 -11.17 -13.93 3.28
CA ASN A 74 -11.38 -15.35 3.56
C ASN A 74 -10.17 -16.03 4.21
N GLN A 75 -8.95 -15.75 3.75
CA GLN A 75 -7.75 -16.31 4.37
C GLN A 75 -7.60 -15.92 5.85
N VAL A 76 -7.95 -14.70 6.22
CA VAL A 76 -7.87 -14.27 7.62
C VAL A 76 -9.03 -14.83 8.43
N GLU A 77 -10.25 -14.83 7.91
CA GLU A 77 -11.44 -15.38 8.57
C GLU A 77 -11.28 -16.87 8.86
N THR A 78 -10.74 -17.63 7.92
CA THR A 78 -10.50 -19.08 8.06
C THR A 78 -9.22 -19.44 8.83
N GLY A 79 -8.38 -18.46 9.17
CA GLY A 79 -7.14 -18.69 9.91
C GLY A 79 -5.97 -19.17 9.05
N GLN A 80 -6.05 -19.09 7.74
CA GLN A 80 -4.94 -19.36 6.84
C GLN A 80 -3.90 -18.22 6.88
N ALA A 81 -4.36 -16.98 7.07
CA ALA A 81 -3.54 -15.83 7.40
C ALA A 81 -3.93 -15.26 8.78
N ASP A 82 -3.00 -14.52 9.41
CA ASP A 82 -3.22 -13.90 10.70
C ASP A 82 -3.69 -12.45 10.53
N TYR A 83 -3.19 -11.78 9.50
CA TYR A 83 -3.50 -10.39 9.17
C TYR A 83 -3.79 -10.24 7.68
N ALA A 84 -4.66 -9.28 7.37
CA ALA A 84 -4.87 -8.76 6.01
C ALA A 84 -4.37 -7.31 5.94
N VAL A 85 -3.68 -6.95 4.86
CA VAL A 85 -3.32 -5.57 4.54
C VAL A 85 -4.01 -5.20 3.23
N VAL A 86 -5.00 -4.31 3.32
CA VAL A 86 -5.84 -3.91 2.18
C VAL A 86 -5.89 -2.40 2.01
N PRO A 87 -5.81 -1.88 0.77
CA PRO A 87 -5.94 -0.47 0.50
C PRO A 87 -7.41 -0.05 0.65
N ILE A 88 -7.68 1.11 1.27
CA ILE A 88 -9.03 1.65 1.41
C ILE A 88 -9.26 2.92 0.59
N GLU A 89 -8.24 3.71 0.40
CA GLU A 89 -8.31 4.92 -0.41
C GLU A 89 -6.95 5.31 -0.98
N ASN A 90 -6.99 6.02 -2.08
CA ASN A 90 -5.83 6.66 -2.69
C ASN A 90 -6.16 8.12 -3.00
N THR A 91 -5.23 9.04 -2.78
CA THR A 91 -5.45 10.49 -2.98
C THR A 91 -5.77 10.86 -4.42
N SER A 92 -5.37 10.03 -5.40
CA SER A 92 -5.59 10.27 -6.83
C SER A 92 -6.85 9.58 -7.37
N SER A 93 -7.10 8.32 -6.95
CA SER A 93 -8.22 7.49 -7.46
C SER A 93 -9.42 7.40 -6.52
N GLY A 94 -9.29 7.91 -5.29
CA GLY A 94 -10.37 7.93 -4.30
C GLY A 94 -10.54 6.61 -3.55
N ALA A 95 -11.76 6.37 -3.08
CA ALA A 95 -12.13 5.19 -2.29
C ALA A 95 -12.07 3.90 -3.11
N ILE A 96 -11.68 2.80 -2.46
CA ILE A 96 -11.66 1.46 -3.05
C ILE A 96 -12.93 0.74 -2.61
N ASN A 97 -13.99 0.91 -3.39
CA ASN A 97 -15.34 0.46 -3.04
C ASN A 97 -15.42 -1.04 -2.75
N ASP A 98 -14.71 -1.87 -3.52
CA ASP A 98 -14.68 -3.33 -3.30
C ASP A 98 -14.25 -3.71 -1.88
N VAL A 99 -13.32 -2.95 -1.29
CA VAL A 99 -12.86 -3.17 0.08
C VAL A 99 -13.91 -2.68 1.09
N TYR A 100 -14.55 -1.54 0.84
CA TYR A 100 -15.63 -1.05 1.70
C TYR A 100 -16.81 -2.00 1.74
N ASP A 101 -17.18 -2.59 0.61
CA ASP A 101 -18.25 -3.59 0.52
C ASP A 101 -17.93 -4.84 1.36
N LEU A 102 -16.68 -5.33 1.29
CA LEU A 102 -16.24 -6.46 2.11
C LEU A 102 -16.20 -6.10 3.60
N LEU A 103 -15.77 -4.90 3.96
CA LEU A 103 -15.73 -4.43 5.35
C LEU A 103 -17.11 -4.37 6.00
N GLN A 104 -18.19 -4.17 5.24
CA GLN A 104 -19.56 -4.17 5.77
C GLN A 104 -20.03 -5.55 6.24
N HIS A 105 -19.45 -6.62 5.68
CA HIS A 105 -19.94 -7.98 5.88
C HIS A 105 -18.95 -8.89 6.62
N THR A 106 -17.74 -8.41 6.91
CA THR A 106 -16.73 -9.21 7.60
C THR A 106 -16.89 -9.20 9.11
N SER A 107 -16.42 -10.28 9.75
CA SER A 107 -16.23 -10.34 11.21
C SER A 107 -14.86 -9.84 11.67
N LEU A 108 -14.00 -9.43 10.74
CA LEU A 108 -12.65 -8.97 11.06
C LEU A 108 -12.65 -7.58 11.70
N SER A 109 -11.67 -7.34 12.56
CA SER A 109 -11.46 -6.06 13.23
C SER A 109 -10.32 -5.29 12.57
N LEU A 110 -10.48 -3.96 12.45
CA LEU A 110 -9.38 -3.07 12.08
C LEU A 110 -8.42 -2.95 13.27
N VAL A 111 -7.17 -3.35 13.07
CA VAL A 111 -6.15 -3.40 14.12
C VAL A 111 -4.96 -2.48 13.85
N GLY A 112 -4.93 -1.85 12.69
CA GLY A 112 -3.88 -0.91 12.31
C GLY A 112 -4.16 -0.21 11.00
N GLU A 113 -3.36 0.79 10.71
CA GLU A 113 -3.31 1.46 9.41
C GLU A 113 -1.91 1.92 9.09
N LEU A 114 -1.64 2.12 7.83
CA LEU A 114 -0.43 2.73 7.34
C LEU A 114 -0.68 3.42 6.00
N THR A 115 0.23 4.30 5.64
CA THR A 115 0.21 4.99 4.35
C THR A 115 1.45 4.66 3.55
N ILE A 116 1.28 4.45 2.25
CA ILE A 116 2.38 4.24 1.31
C ILE A 116 2.36 5.36 0.28
N PRO A 117 3.44 6.13 0.14
CA PRO A 117 3.58 7.04 -0.98
C PRO A 117 3.68 6.24 -2.28
N ILE A 118 2.92 6.67 -3.28
CA ILE A 118 2.91 6.08 -4.62
C ILE A 118 3.84 6.91 -5.48
N ASP A 119 5.08 6.50 -5.52
CA ASP A 119 6.11 7.13 -6.32
C ASP A 119 6.49 6.21 -7.48
N HIS A 120 6.15 6.67 -8.70
CA HIS A 120 6.45 5.93 -9.92
C HIS A 120 7.82 6.35 -10.45
N CYS A 121 8.60 5.32 -10.82
CA CYS A 121 9.92 5.44 -11.40
C CYS A 121 9.96 4.74 -12.76
N VAL A 122 10.85 5.20 -13.64
CA VAL A 122 11.31 4.41 -14.80
C VAL A 122 12.34 3.42 -14.29
N LEU A 123 12.07 2.14 -14.48
CA LEU A 123 12.88 1.03 -13.99
C LEU A 123 13.46 0.23 -15.17
N VAL A 124 14.74 -0.10 -15.12
CA VAL A 124 15.48 -0.76 -16.20
C VAL A 124 16.35 -1.89 -15.65
N SER A 125 16.69 -2.87 -16.50
CA SER A 125 17.48 -4.04 -16.09
C SER A 125 18.99 -3.80 -16.08
N GLY A 126 19.47 -2.71 -16.67
CA GLY A 126 20.90 -2.43 -16.77
C GLY A 126 21.20 -0.98 -17.12
N SER A 127 22.45 -0.70 -17.45
CA SER A 127 22.88 0.64 -17.84
C SER A 127 22.28 1.04 -19.19
N THR A 128 21.46 2.08 -19.17
CA THR A 128 20.80 2.67 -20.35
C THR A 128 20.48 4.12 -20.08
N ASP A 129 19.96 4.84 -21.04
CA ASP A 129 19.43 6.19 -20.89
C ASP A 129 18.01 6.31 -21.49
N LEU A 130 17.32 7.38 -21.19
CA LEU A 130 15.92 7.59 -21.62
C LEU A 130 15.77 7.64 -23.15
N SER A 131 16.82 7.98 -23.89
CA SER A 131 16.79 8.04 -25.36
C SER A 131 16.87 6.66 -26.01
N GLN A 132 17.36 5.65 -25.30
CA GLN A 132 17.48 4.27 -25.77
C GLN A 132 16.22 3.44 -25.51
N ILE A 133 15.29 3.94 -24.67
CA ILE A 133 14.05 3.26 -24.39
C ILE A 133 13.10 3.34 -25.58
N GLU A 134 12.62 2.19 -26.02
CA GLU A 134 11.65 2.03 -27.10
C GLU A 134 10.28 1.62 -26.57
N THR A 135 10.23 0.76 -25.53
CA THR A 135 8.98 0.22 -24.99
C THR A 135 8.94 0.34 -23.48
N VAL A 136 7.80 0.80 -22.98
CA VAL A 136 7.54 0.92 -21.53
C VAL A 136 6.32 0.07 -21.14
N TYR A 137 6.50 -0.75 -20.12
CA TYR A 137 5.49 -1.65 -19.57
C TYR A 137 4.94 -1.11 -18.25
N SER A 138 3.64 -1.16 -18.06
CA SER A 138 2.98 -0.96 -16.76
C SER A 138 1.50 -1.33 -16.77
N HIS A 139 0.87 -1.29 -15.60
CA HIS A 139 -0.58 -1.25 -15.47
C HIS A 139 -1.13 0.08 -16.02
N PRO A 140 -2.37 0.14 -16.53
CA PRO A 140 -2.96 1.37 -17.07
C PRO A 140 -2.93 2.57 -16.11
N GLN A 141 -3.12 2.36 -14.81
CA GLN A 141 -3.20 3.44 -13.82
C GLN A 141 -1.91 4.25 -13.68
N PRO A 142 -0.70 3.68 -13.52
CA PRO A 142 0.56 4.42 -13.55
C PRO A 142 0.76 5.23 -14.84
N PHE A 143 0.36 4.70 -15.99
CA PHE A 143 0.45 5.46 -17.25
C PHE A 143 -0.41 6.73 -17.22
N GLN A 144 -1.62 6.66 -16.69
CA GLN A 144 -2.49 7.84 -16.51
C GLN A 144 -1.87 8.83 -15.50
N GLN A 145 -1.35 8.32 -14.39
CA GLN A 145 -0.75 9.13 -13.33
C GLN A 145 0.58 9.79 -13.74
N CYS A 146 1.26 9.29 -14.77
CA CYS A 146 2.54 9.79 -15.29
C CYS A 146 2.42 10.39 -16.69
N SER A 147 1.23 10.72 -17.16
CA SER A 147 0.97 11.15 -18.55
C SER A 147 1.78 12.39 -18.96
N GLN A 148 2.00 13.36 -18.06
CA GLN A 148 2.80 14.55 -18.37
C GLN A 148 4.27 14.20 -18.63
N PHE A 149 4.82 13.25 -17.88
CA PHE A 149 6.17 12.75 -18.11
C PHE A 149 6.25 12.00 -19.44
N LEU A 150 5.32 11.08 -19.69
CA LEU A 150 5.30 10.25 -20.91
C LEU A 150 5.11 11.07 -22.18
N ASN A 151 4.37 12.16 -22.14
CA ASN A 151 4.20 13.07 -23.28
C ASN A 151 5.52 13.70 -23.78
N ARG A 152 6.59 13.67 -22.96
CA ARG A 152 7.93 14.12 -23.39
C ARG A 152 8.66 13.11 -24.26
N TYR A 153 8.17 11.86 -24.27
CA TYR A 153 8.76 10.73 -25.01
C TYR A 153 7.73 10.07 -25.93
N PRO A 154 7.21 10.79 -26.95
CA PRO A 154 6.14 10.29 -27.82
C PRO A 154 6.56 9.10 -28.69
N HIS A 155 7.85 8.80 -28.78
CA HIS A 155 8.38 7.66 -29.51
C HIS A 155 8.33 6.35 -28.69
N TRP A 156 8.07 6.41 -27.37
CA TRP A 156 7.96 5.22 -26.56
C TRP A 156 6.66 4.46 -26.88
N LYS A 157 6.79 3.18 -27.12
CA LYS A 157 5.64 2.27 -27.22
C LYS A 157 5.12 1.94 -25.83
N ILE A 158 3.84 2.19 -25.58
CA ILE A 158 3.17 1.86 -24.32
C ILE A 158 2.59 0.45 -24.44
N GLU A 159 2.96 -0.43 -23.48
CA GLU A 159 2.46 -1.80 -23.40
C GLU A 159 1.85 -2.05 -22.01
N TYR A 160 0.60 -2.49 -22.01
CA TYR A 160 -0.14 -2.75 -20.76
C TYR A 160 0.18 -4.13 -20.20
N THR A 161 0.25 -4.20 -18.86
CA THR A 161 0.38 -5.43 -18.10
C THR A 161 -0.70 -5.50 -17.01
N GLU A 162 -0.94 -6.68 -16.46
CA GLU A 162 -1.95 -6.91 -15.42
C GLU A 162 -1.63 -6.18 -14.10
N SER A 163 -0.34 -5.92 -13.85
CA SER A 163 0.14 -5.19 -12.67
C SER A 163 1.48 -4.52 -12.94
N THR A 164 1.86 -3.57 -12.09
CA THR A 164 3.22 -2.99 -12.11
C THR A 164 4.30 -4.05 -11.86
N SER A 165 4.00 -5.05 -11.03
CA SER A 165 4.94 -6.15 -10.76
C SER A 165 5.16 -7.03 -11.99
N ALA A 166 4.10 -7.35 -12.74
CA ALA A 166 4.22 -8.09 -14.01
C ALA A 166 5.05 -7.31 -15.04
N ALA A 167 4.94 -5.98 -15.06
CA ALA A 167 5.78 -5.13 -15.89
C ALA A 167 7.26 -5.21 -15.49
N MET A 168 7.54 -5.13 -14.18
CA MET A 168 8.90 -5.21 -13.65
C MET A 168 9.54 -6.58 -13.92
N GLU A 169 8.79 -7.65 -13.72
CA GLU A 169 9.24 -9.01 -14.03
C GLU A 169 9.57 -9.16 -15.52
N LYS A 170 8.70 -8.66 -16.40
CA LYS A 170 8.91 -8.70 -17.86
C LYS A 170 10.17 -7.97 -18.29
N VAL A 171 10.44 -6.80 -17.72
CA VAL A 171 11.67 -6.03 -18.00
C VAL A 171 12.90 -6.73 -17.47
N ALA A 172 12.84 -7.31 -16.28
CA ALA A 172 13.95 -8.10 -15.71
C ALA A 172 14.28 -9.32 -16.59
N GLN A 173 13.26 -10.04 -17.08
CA GLN A 173 13.45 -11.19 -17.97
C GLN A 173 13.97 -10.80 -19.35
N ALA A 174 13.50 -9.68 -19.91
CA ALA A 174 13.94 -9.18 -21.20
C ALA A 174 15.41 -8.79 -21.20
N ASN A 175 15.92 -8.29 -20.10
CA ASN A 175 17.31 -7.85 -19.89
C ASN A 175 17.86 -7.03 -21.07
N SER A 176 17.06 -6.08 -21.55
CA SER A 176 17.34 -5.26 -22.74
C SER A 176 17.40 -3.77 -22.36
N PRO A 177 18.35 -3.01 -22.92
CA PRO A 177 18.44 -1.57 -22.70
C PRO A 177 17.27 -0.78 -23.33
N ALA A 178 16.53 -1.39 -24.25
CA ALA A 178 15.44 -0.75 -24.99
C ALA A 178 14.08 -0.84 -24.26
N VAL A 179 14.00 -1.53 -23.12
CA VAL A 179 12.72 -1.71 -22.39
C VAL A 179 12.80 -1.19 -20.97
N ALA A 180 11.69 -0.62 -20.52
CA ALA A 180 11.54 -0.12 -19.15
C ALA A 180 10.19 -0.49 -18.56
N ALA A 181 10.08 -0.45 -17.23
CA ALA A 181 8.82 -0.54 -16.51
C ALA A 181 8.53 0.75 -15.75
N LEU A 182 7.25 1.11 -15.59
CA LEU A 182 6.82 2.07 -14.59
C LEU A 182 6.35 1.32 -13.34
N GLY A 183 6.95 1.65 -12.20
CA GLY A 183 6.62 1.04 -10.92
C GLY A 183 7.32 1.73 -9.77
N SER A 184 7.18 1.17 -8.56
CA SER A 184 7.88 1.67 -7.38
C SER A 184 9.35 1.27 -7.38
N GLU A 185 10.23 2.13 -6.84
CA GLU A 185 11.65 1.80 -6.63
C GLU A 185 11.84 0.52 -5.81
N ALA A 186 11.10 0.42 -4.69
CA ALA A 186 11.18 -0.74 -3.81
C ALA A 186 10.70 -2.04 -4.49
N GLY A 187 9.66 -1.95 -5.35
CA GLY A 187 9.23 -3.07 -6.19
C GLY A 187 10.29 -3.45 -7.22
N GLY A 188 10.87 -2.46 -7.90
CA GLY A 188 11.95 -2.67 -8.88
C GLY A 188 13.16 -3.38 -8.28
N ALA A 189 13.56 -3.00 -7.07
CA ALA A 189 14.67 -3.64 -6.37
C ALA A 189 14.48 -5.14 -6.14
N LEU A 190 13.24 -5.60 -5.92
CA LEU A 190 12.91 -7.03 -5.77
C LEU A 190 13.12 -7.85 -7.05
N TYR A 191 13.07 -7.18 -8.20
CA TYR A 191 13.33 -7.78 -9.53
C TYR A 191 14.73 -7.48 -10.07
N GLY A 192 15.60 -6.87 -9.25
CA GLY A 192 16.96 -6.50 -9.66
C GLY A 192 17.02 -5.34 -10.66
N LEU A 193 15.94 -4.54 -10.76
CA LEU A 193 15.88 -3.38 -11.62
C LEU A 193 16.51 -2.15 -10.97
N GLN A 194 17.05 -1.27 -11.80
CA GLN A 194 17.62 0.01 -11.40
C GLN A 194 16.68 1.16 -11.76
N VAL A 195 16.71 2.21 -10.95
CA VAL A 195 15.93 3.43 -11.23
C VAL A 195 16.69 4.30 -12.22
N LEU A 196 16.07 4.57 -13.36
CA LEU A 196 16.57 5.50 -14.37
C LEU A 196 16.04 6.92 -14.12
N GLU A 197 14.78 7.08 -13.74
CA GLU A 197 14.16 8.38 -13.47
C GLU A 197 13.12 8.25 -12.35
N ARG A 198 12.97 9.29 -11.52
CA ARG A 198 12.07 9.35 -10.36
C ARG A 198 11.04 10.47 -10.49
N ASN A 199 10.05 10.47 -9.59
CA ASN A 199 9.07 11.55 -9.43
C ASN A 199 8.28 11.81 -10.73
N LEU A 200 7.75 10.75 -11.33
CA LEU A 200 7.10 10.82 -12.63
C LEU A 200 5.63 11.25 -12.54
N ALA A 201 5.01 11.14 -11.36
CA ALA A 201 3.59 11.37 -11.18
C ALA A 201 3.20 12.83 -11.45
N ASN A 202 2.04 13.01 -12.08
CA ASN A 202 1.46 14.33 -12.36
C ASN A 202 1.14 15.11 -11.08
N GLN A 203 0.86 14.40 -9.99
CA GLN A 203 0.54 14.97 -8.69
C GLN A 203 1.72 14.78 -7.74
N THR A 204 2.06 15.84 -7.00
CA THR A 204 3.17 15.85 -6.04
C THR A 204 2.90 15.02 -4.78
N GLN A 205 1.63 14.72 -4.49
CA GLN A 205 1.22 13.89 -3.35
C GLN A 205 0.26 12.81 -3.85
N ASN A 206 0.79 11.62 -4.06
CA ASN A 206 0.01 10.43 -4.33
C ASN A 206 0.27 9.42 -3.21
N ILE A 207 -0.73 9.21 -2.37
CA ILE A 207 -0.62 8.36 -1.17
C ILE A 207 -1.78 7.37 -1.18
N THR A 208 -1.49 6.11 -0.91
CA THR A 208 -2.49 5.09 -0.62
C THR A 208 -2.52 4.81 0.87
N ARG A 209 -3.70 4.85 1.46
CA ARG A 209 -3.96 4.43 2.83
C ARG A 209 -4.40 2.97 2.85
N PHE A 210 -3.76 2.20 3.70
CA PHE A 210 -4.04 0.79 3.95
C PHE A 210 -4.55 0.61 5.37
N VAL A 211 -5.44 -0.36 5.55
CA VAL A 211 -5.86 -0.84 6.85
C VAL A 211 -5.38 -2.26 7.06
N VAL A 212 -5.15 -2.59 8.33
CA VAL A 212 -4.76 -3.94 8.75
C VAL A 212 -5.91 -4.57 9.49
N LEU A 213 -6.30 -5.75 9.06
CA LEU A 213 -7.42 -6.51 9.61
C LEU A 213 -6.91 -7.78 10.29
N ALA A 214 -7.56 -8.16 11.38
CA ALA A 214 -7.32 -9.41 12.09
C ALA A 214 -8.63 -9.97 12.67
N ARG A 215 -8.63 -11.28 13.02
CA ARG A 215 -9.81 -11.92 13.65
C ARG A 215 -10.14 -11.36 15.02
N LYS A 216 -9.14 -10.89 15.76
CA LYS A 216 -9.33 -10.37 17.12
C LYS A 216 -9.08 -8.87 17.13
N ALA A 217 -10.00 -8.15 17.74
CA ALA A 217 -9.77 -6.75 18.06
C ALA A 217 -8.58 -6.59 19.01
N ILE A 218 -7.91 -5.46 18.93
CA ILE A 218 -6.82 -5.10 19.84
C ILE A 218 -7.32 -4.16 20.95
N ASN A 219 -6.72 -4.27 22.11
CA ASN A 219 -6.84 -3.27 23.16
C ASN A 219 -5.84 -2.15 22.88
N VAL A 220 -6.31 -0.93 22.87
CA VAL A 220 -5.48 0.26 22.66
C VAL A 220 -5.27 0.94 24.02
N SER A 221 -4.02 1.28 24.34
CA SER A 221 -3.68 2.00 25.55
C SER A 221 -4.15 3.45 25.48
N ASP A 222 -4.68 3.97 26.59
CA ASP A 222 -5.02 5.40 26.75
C ASP A 222 -3.80 6.33 26.63
N GLN A 223 -2.60 5.78 26.70
CA GLN A 223 -1.33 6.51 26.56
C GLN A 223 -0.88 6.66 25.10
N VAL A 224 -1.56 6.01 24.17
CA VAL A 224 -1.20 6.01 22.74
C VAL A 224 -2.27 6.79 21.97
N PRO A 225 -1.89 7.77 21.15
CA PRO A 225 -2.83 8.41 20.24
C PRO A 225 -3.52 7.35 19.38
N ALA A 226 -4.83 7.32 19.44
CA ALA A 226 -5.64 6.33 18.76
C ALA A 226 -6.79 6.98 18.00
N LYS A 227 -7.33 6.26 17.02
CA LYS A 227 -8.56 6.64 16.33
C LYS A 227 -9.45 5.43 16.17
N THR A 228 -10.74 5.69 16.13
CA THR A 228 -11.76 4.68 15.87
C THR A 228 -12.25 4.82 14.44
N THR A 229 -12.32 3.71 13.72
CA THR A 229 -12.98 3.64 12.43
C THR A 229 -14.40 3.14 12.63
N LEU A 230 -15.37 3.92 12.16
CA LEU A 230 -16.78 3.54 12.17
C LEU A 230 -17.26 3.30 10.76
N LEU A 231 -17.87 2.14 10.53
CA LEU A 231 -18.65 1.85 9.34
C LEU A 231 -20.12 2.04 9.71
N MET A 232 -20.77 3.00 9.07
CA MET A 232 -22.18 3.29 9.35
C MET A 232 -22.96 3.42 8.05
N ALA A 233 -24.19 2.92 8.06
CA ALA A 233 -25.18 3.19 7.05
C ALA A 233 -26.14 4.26 7.56
N THR A 234 -26.31 5.33 6.80
CA THR A 234 -27.31 6.37 7.08
C THR A 234 -28.57 6.09 6.28
N GLY A 235 -29.72 6.60 6.77
CA GLY A 235 -30.94 6.62 5.97
C GLY A 235 -30.77 7.46 4.70
N GLN A 236 -31.70 7.31 3.74
CA GLN A 236 -31.66 8.06 2.45
C GLN A 236 -32.40 9.40 2.51
N GLN A 237 -32.97 9.76 3.64
CA GLN A 237 -33.66 11.04 3.83
C GLN A 237 -32.68 12.21 3.89
N ALA A 238 -33.15 13.39 3.49
CA ALA A 238 -32.37 14.62 3.60
C ALA A 238 -31.95 14.86 5.07
N GLY A 239 -30.65 15.11 5.30
CA GLY A 239 -30.12 15.38 6.64
C GLY A 239 -29.61 14.15 7.41
N ALA A 240 -29.88 12.91 6.98
CA ALA A 240 -29.50 11.69 7.72
C ALA A 240 -28.01 11.62 8.10
N LEU A 241 -27.12 12.02 7.21
CA LEU A 241 -25.68 12.09 7.50
C LEU A 241 -25.37 13.15 8.56
N VAL A 242 -26.04 14.32 8.47
CA VAL A 242 -25.83 15.40 9.44
C VAL A 242 -26.28 14.96 10.83
N GLU A 243 -27.41 14.28 10.95
CA GLU A 243 -27.91 13.73 12.23
C GLU A 243 -26.91 12.74 12.83
N ALA A 244 -26.38 11.82 12.04
CA ALA A 244 -25.35 10.87 12.49
C ALA A 244 -24.08 11.59 12.98
N LEU A 245 -23.60 12.59 12.25
CA LEU A 245 -22.41 13.39 12.64
C LEU A 245 -22.67 14.24 13.90
N LEU A 246 -23.91 14.73 14.12
CA LEU A 246 -24.26 15.45 15.32
C LEU A 246 -24.19 14.57 16.58
N VAL A 247 -24.55 13.29 16.47
CA VAL A 247 -24.38 12.33 17.58
C VAL A 247 -22.90 12.22 17.94
N LEU A 248 -22.01 12.03 16.95
CA LEU A 248 -20.57 11.94 17.21
C LEU A 248 -19.97 13.22 17.79
N ARG A 249 -20.49 14.40 17.41
CA ARG A 249 -20.02 15.68 17.95
C ARG A 249 -20.40 15.89 19.40
N ASN A 250 -21.52 15.34 19.83
CA ASN A 250 -22.10 15.61 21.16
C ASN A 250 -21.61 14.61 22.23
N HIS A 251 -20.86 13.61 21.85
CA HIS A 251 -20.24 12.60 22.70
C HIS A 251 -18.71 12.55 22.52
#